data_ed9763940fbef2aa35f20173c1b9d858
#
_entry.id   ed9763940fbef2aa35f20173c1b9d858
#
_cell.length_a   1.000
_cell.length_b   1.000
_cell.length_c   1.000
_cell.angle_alpha   90.00
_cell.angle_beta   90.00
_cell.angle_gamma   90.00
#
_symmetry.space_group_name_H-M   'P 1'
#
loop_
_entity.id
_entity.type
_entity.pdbx_description
1 polymer ?
#
loop_
_entity_poly.entity_id
_entity_poly.type
_entity_poly.pdbx_seq_one_letter_code
_entity_poly.pdbx_strand_id
1 'polypeptide(L)'
;MRFHLMVIGAACIAALSAAGPAAAAATAKKASCPAKPVLPPELSGWARSSSNKTIYGYGDARAADWPPLAAARTGLALHRYESLSYWIAPARAPDPFKFGGMVPIVVKQPGRLIVALDEGAWIDLVRDGKIVRSVSHGHGPACSGIRKMVDFDVTEGRYLLQIVNAPNASIRAMAVVR
;
A
#
# COMPACT_ATOMS: atom_id res chain seq x y z
N MET A 1 14.11 72.33 -50.47
CA MET A 1 13.32 73.02 -49.45
C MET A 1 11.86 72.82 -49.76
N ARG A 2 11.19 71.88 -49.01
CA ARG A 2 9.74 71.78 -48.83
C ARG A 2 9.48 70.87 -47.66
N PHE A 3 9.04 71.50 -46.56
CA PHE A 3 8.60 70.82 -45.35
C PHE A 3 7.21 70.18 -45.56
N HIS A 4 7.07 68.94 -45.26
CA HIS A 4 5.73 68.30 -45.11
C HIS A 4 5.50 67.97 -43.65
N LEU A 5 4.48 68.61 -43.11
CA LEU A 5 3.96 68.41 -41.74
C LEU A 5 3.11 67.16 -41.75
N MET A 6 3.44 66.17 -40.96
CA MET A 6 2.68 64.94 -40.84
C MET A 6 1.95 64.92 -39.47
N VAL A 7 0.63 64.98 -39.57
CA VAL A 7 -0.30 64.95 -38.42
C VAL A 7 -0.41 63.51 -37.93
N ILE A 8 -0.07 63.27 -36.66
CA ILE A 8 -0.25 61.98 -35.99
C ILE A 8 -1.59 61.98 -35.31
N GLY A 9 -2.52 61.17 -35.80
CA GLY A 9 -3.79 60.88 -35.15
C GLY A 9 -3.63 59.81 -34.04
N ALA A 10 -3.95 60.18 -32.83
CA ALA A 10 -3.99 59.24 -31.70
C ALA A 10 -5.31 58.47 -31.71
N ALA A 11 -5.23 57.12 -31.91
CA ALA A 11 -6.36 56.23 -31.75
C ALA A 11 -6.40 55.67 -30.32
N CYS A 12 -7.39 56.02 -29.54
CA CYS A 12 -7.68 55.44 -28.22
C CYS A 12 -8.30 54.07 -28.43
N ILE A 13 -7.56 53.01 -28.07
CA ILE A 13 -8.09 51.63 -28.00
C ILE A 13 -8.60 51.43 -26.58
N ALA A 14 -9.94 51.34 -26.42
CA ALA A 14 -10.60 50.93 -25.18
C ALA A 14 -10.49 49.42 -25.02
N ALA A 15 -9.70 48.96 -24.03
CA ALA A 15 -9.62 47.54 -23.66
C ALA A 15 -10.83 47.18 -22.78
N LEU A 16 -11.75 46.38 -23.30
CA LEU A 16 -12.79 45.71 -22.52
C LEU A 16 -12.15 44.56 -21.74
N SER A 17 -12.03 44.72 -20.44
CA SER A 17 -11.65 43.63 -19.53
C SER A 17 -12.87 42.74 -19.27
N ALA A 18 -12.92 41.56 -19.90
CA ALA A 18 -13.92 40.56 -19.57
C ALA A 18 -13.46 39.82 -18.29
N ALA A 19 -14.12 40.14 -17.17
CA ALA A 19 -13.99 39.35 -15.93
C ALA A 19 -14.74 38.02 -16.11
N GLY A 20 -13.98 36.93 -16.30
CA GLY A 20 -14.50 35.57 -16.28
C GLY A 20 -14.97 35.16 -14.90
N PRO A 21 -16.02 34.33 -14.75
CA PRO A 21 -16.47 33.87 -13.47
C PRO A 21 -15.38 33.05 -12.77
N ALA A 22 -14.96 33.48 -11.59
CA ALA A 22 -14.08 32.73 -10.71
C ALA A 22 -14.81 31.43 -10.29
N ALA A 23 -14.37 30.29 -10.82
CA ALA A 23 -14.84 28.99 -10.38
C ALA A 23 -14.44 28.81 -8.91
N ALA A 24 -15.43 28.90 -8.02
CA ALA A 24 -15.26 28.58 -6.60
C ALA A 24 -14.83 27.11 -6.50
N ALA A 25 -13.56 26.88 -6.17
CA ALA A 25 -13.08 25.54 -5.82
C ALA A 25 -13.82 25.08 -4.56
N ALA A 26 -14.78 24.17 -4.75
CA ALA A 26 -15.46 23.52 -3.65
C ALA A 26 -14.42 22.72 -2.86
N THR A 27 -14.05 23.20 -1.68
CA THR A 27 -13.23 22.44 -0.73
C THR A 27 -14.02 21.21 -0.30
N ALA A 28 -13.69 20.05 -0.91
CA ALA A 28 -14.25 18.78 -0.51
C ALA A 28 -13.93 18.54 0.97
N LYS A 29 -14.92 18.65 1.82
CA LYS A 29 -14.83 18.38 3.26
C LYS A 29 -14.39 16.93 3.40
N LYS A 30 -13.16 16.69 3.89
CA LYS A 30 -12.63 15.36 4.15
C LYS A 30 -13.60 14.64 5.08
N ALA A 31 -14.24 13.59 4.59
CA ALA A 31 -15.21 12.82 5.37
C ALA A 31 -14.52 12.30 6.64
N SER A 32 -15.11 12.59 7.81
CA SER A 32 -14.61 12.09 9.08
C SER A 32 -14.89 10.61 9.18
N CYS A 33 -13.87 9.81 9.54
CA CYS A 33 -14.05 8.38 9.75
C CYS A 33 -14.81 8.10 11.04
N PRO A 34 -15.73 7.10 11.06
CA PRO A 34 -16.38 6.67 12.28
C PRO A 34 -15.34 6.07 13.25
N ALA A 35 -15.61 6.11 14.55
CA ALA A 35 -14.71 5.59 15.58
C ALA A 35 -14.40 4.08 15.39
N LYS A 36 -15.34 3.33 14.80
CA LYS A 36 -15.17 1.92 14.44
C LYS A 36 -15.56 1.75 12.98
N PRO A 37 -14.61 1.39 12.10
CA PRO A 37 -14.93 1.08 10.71
C PRO A 37 -15.76 -0.20 10.61
N VAL A 38 -16.69 -0.25 9.65
CA VAL A 38 -17.41 -1.48 9.32
C VAL A 38 -16.48 -2.34 8.47
N LEU A 39 -16.12 -3.52 9.01
CA LEU A 39 -15.28 -4.49 8.33
C LEU A 39 -16.11 -5.70 7.89
N PRO A 40 -15.85 -6.26 6.71
CA PRO A 40 -16.37 -7.56 6.33
C PRO A 40 -15.96 -8.64 7.36
N PRO A 41 -16.73 -9.73 7.52
CA PRO A 41 -16.45 -10.78 8.52
C PRO A 41 -15.03 -11.32 8.45
N GLU A 42 -14.50 -11.57 7.26
CA GLU A 42 -13.13 -12.06 7.01
C GLU A 42 -12.04 -11.08 7.48
N LEU A 43 -12.33 -9.78 7.51
CA LEU A 43 -11.41 -8.75 8.00
C LEU A 43 -11.64 -8.39 9.48
N SER A 44 -12.54 -9.05 10.21
CA SER A 44 -12.83 -8.77 11.62
C SER A 44 -11.60 -8.85 12.52
N GLY A 45 -10.63 -9.69 12.14
CA GLY A 45 -9.31 -9.78 12.80
C GLY A 45 -8.50 -8.48 12.76
N TRP A 46 -8.75 -7.61 11.78
CA TRP A 46 -8.06 -6.32 11.68
C TRP A 46 -8.44 -5.35 12.80
N ALA A 47 -9.68 -5.42 13.31
CA ALA A 47 -10.11 -4.61 14.44
C ALA A 47 -9.48 -5.08 15.77
N ARG A 48 -9.01 -6.32 15.83
CA ARG A 48 -8.33 -6.88 17.00
C ARG A 48 -6.83 -6.65 16.85
N SER A 49 -6.25 -5.92 17.77
CA SER A 49 -4.80 -5.88 17.92
C SER A 49 -4.36 -7.21 18.52
N SER A 50 -3.53 -7.98 17.85
CA SER A 50 -2.79 -9.03 18.54
C SER A 50 -1.86 -8.32 19.52
N SER A 51 -1.85 -8.76 20.77
CA SER A 51 -0.95 -8.25 21.79
C SER A 51 0.48 -8.18 21.23
N ASN A 52 1.06 -7.03 21.16
CA ASN A 52 2.46 -6.61 20.92
C ASN A 52 3.54 -7.65 20.58
N LYS A 53 3.20 -8.73 19.89
CA LYS A 53 4.20 -9.60 19.29
C LYS A 53 4.65 -8.94 18.01
N THR A 54 5.72 -8.20 18.10
CA THR A 54 6.48 -7.78 16.92
C THR A 54 6.97 -9.06 16.26
N ILE A 55 6.34 -9.44 15.16
CA ILE A 55 6.85 -10.50 14.31
C ILE A 55 7.83 -9.79 13.39
N TYR A 56 9.08 -10.20 13.45
CA TYR A 56 10.13 -9.60 12.64
C TYR A 56 10.00 -10.08 11.20
N GLY A 57 10.07 -9.18 10.26
CA GLY A 57 10.35 -9.49 8.87
C GLY A 57 11.83 -9.85 8.77
N TYR A 58 12.17 -11.12 8.93
CA TYR A 58 13.56 -11.56 8.92
C TYR A 58 14.17 -11.51 7.53
N GLY A 59 15.45 -11.12 7.47
CA GLY A 59 16.20 -10.96 6.24
C GLY A 59 16.84 -12.25 5.70
N ASP A 60 16.62 -13.42 6.28
CA ASP A 60 17.24 -14.65 5.80
C ASP A 60 16.22 -15.78 5.52
N ALA A 61 16.67 -16.76 4.76
CA ALA A 61 15.84 -17.83 4.21
C ALA A 61 15.45 -18.95 5.21
N ARG A 62 15.86 -18.88 6.48
CA ARG A 62 15.60 -19.93 7.49
C ARG A 62 14.23 -19.82 8.14
N ALA A 63 13.24 -19.41 7.36
CA ALA A 63 11.90 -19.11 7.84
C ALA A 63 11.10 -20.27 8.41
N ALA A 64 11.64 -21.50 8.45
CA ALA A 64 10.90 -22.69 8.84
C ALA A 64 10.39 -22.64 10.30
N ASP A 65 11.15 -21.98 11.19
CA ASP A 65 10.87 -21.94 12.63
C ASP A 65 10.19 -20.64 13.10
N TRP A 66 9.92 -19.72 12.19
CA TRP A 66 9.33 -18.45 12.55
C TRP A 66 7.83 -18.57 12.82
N PRO A 67 7.30 -17.79 13.79
CA PRO A 67 5.88 -17.76 14.04
C PRO A 67 5.13 -17.20 12.81
N PRO A 68 4.06 -17.88 12.35
CA PRO A 68 3.32 -17.45 11.18
C PRO A 68 2.54 -16.17 11.44
N LEU A 69 2.31 -15.39 10.37
CA LEU A 69 1.43 -14.24 10.39
C LEU A 69 0.02 -14.66 10.76
N ALA A 70 -0.56 -13.98 11.74
CA ALA A 70 -1.87 -14.33 12.31
C ALA A 70 -3.03 -13.75 11.48
N ALA A 71 -4.23 -14.33 11.69
CA ALA A 71 -5.51 -13.79 11.25
C ALA A 71 -6.00 -12.64 12.15
N ALA A 72 -5.06 -11.84 12.66
CA ALA A 72 -5.30 -10.64 13.45
C ALA A 72 -4.25 -9.59 13.08
N ARG A 73 -4.56 -8.32 13.27
CA ARG A 73 -3.64 -7.22 12.97
C ARG A 73 -2.37 -7.33 13.82
N THR A 74 -1.27 -7.63 13.18
CA THR A 74 0.03 -7.92 13.80
C THR A 74 1.05 -6.88 13.38
N GLY A 75 1.82 -6.33 14.33
CA GLY A 75 2.95 -5.46 14.03
C GLY A 75 4.12 -6.27 13.46
N LEU A 76 4.71 -5.76 12.37
CA LEU A 76 5.90 -6.31 11.75
C LEU A 76 7.00 -5.26 11.80
N ALA A 77 8.16 -5.62 12.35
CA ALA A 77 9.39 -4.84 12.22
C ALA A 77 10.14 -5.28 10.97
N LEU A 78 10.33 -4.36 10.05
CA LEU A 78 10.99 -4.60 8.77
C LEU A 78 12.44 -4.13 8.81
N HIS A 79 13.26 -4.68 7.92
CA HIS A 79 14.66 -4.38 7.78
C HIS A 79 14.90 -3.46 6.59
N ARG A 80 16.00 -2.72 6.61
CA ARG A 80 16.51 -2.02 5.42
C ARG A 80 16.95 -3.02 4.37
N TYR A 81 16.85 -2.65 3.11
CA TYR A 81 17.17 -3.52 1.98
C TYR A 81 18.56 -4.15 2.09
N GLU A 82 19.57 -3.41 2.51
CA GLU A 82 20.96 -3.86 2.66
C GLU A 82 21.13 -5.03 3.64
N SER A 83 20.17 -5.22 4.57
CA SER A 83 20.15 -6.30 5.55
C SER A 83 19.22 -7.45 5.15
N LEU A 84 18.70 -7.44 3.90
CA LEU A 84 17.73 -8.43 3.44
C LEU A 84 18.35 -9.41 2.45
N SER A 85 18.04 -10.70 2.64
CA SER A 85 18.27 -11.74 1.66
C SER A 85 16.94 -12.45 1.39
N TYR A 86 16.23 -12.04 0.35
CA TYR A 86 14.95 -12.65 -0.01
C TYR A 86 15.16 -14.12 -0.41
N TRP A 87 14.18 -14.97 -0.10
CA TRP A 87 14.21 -16.40 -0.46
C TRP A 87 14.34 -16.58 -1.97
N ILE A 88 13.60 -15.80 -2.74
CA ILE A 88 13.72 -15.69 -4.19
C ILE A 88 13.73 -14.23 -4.59
N ALA A 89 14.24 -13.92 -5.75
CA ALA A 89 14.22 -12.56 -6.26
C ALA A 89 12.77 -12.03 -6.28
N PRO A 90 12.49 -10.89 -5.62
CA PRO A 90 11.16 -10.30 -5.65
C PRO A 90 10.72 -9.95 -7.07
N ALA A 91 9.42 -10.07 -7.36
CA ALA A 91 8.85 -9.69 -8.65
C ALA A 91 8.96 -8.18 -8.92
N ARG A 92 9.10 -7.38 -7.86
CA ARG A 92 9.40 -5.94 -7.95
C ARG A 92 10.81 -5.68 -7.41
N ALA A 93 11.62 -4.98 -8.20
CA ALA A 93 12.97 -4.58 -7.78
C ALA A 93 12.92 -3.82 -6.44
N PRO A 94 13.74 -4.22 -5.46
CA PRO A 94 13.83 -3.52 -4.20
C PRO A 94 14.44 -2.12 -4.37
N ASP A 95 13.89 -1.16 -3.61
CA ASP A 95 14.41 0.20 -3.47
C ASP A 95 15.35 0.23 -2.25
N PRO A 96 16.61 0.65 -2.37
CA PRO A 96 17.58 0.65 -1.28
C PRO A 96 17.18 1.56 -0.11
N PHE A 97 16.29 2.53 -0.33
CA PHE A 97 15.83 3.46 0.70
C PHE A 97 14.55 3.00 1.41
N LYS A 98 14.02 1.85 1.04
CA LYS A 98 12.80 1.27 1.60
C LYS A 98 13.10 0.09 2.50
N PHE A 99 12.02 -0.40 3.12
CA PHE A 99 12.08 -1.51 4.06
C PHE A 99 11.38 -2.73 3.48
N GLY A 100 11.75 -3.88 4.01
CA GLY A 100 11.14 -5.14 3.62
C GLY A 100 11.40 -6.23 4.63
N GLY A 101 10.95 -7.42 4.31
CA GLY A 101 11.12 -8.60 5.15
C GLY A 101 10.31 -9.78 4.65
N MET A 102 10.37 -10.85 5.41
CA MET A 102 9.67 -12.09 5.10
C MET A 102 8.97 -12.61 6.35
N VAL A 103 7.77 -13.14 6.18
CA VAL A 103 7.02 -13.75 7.27
C VAL A 103 6.28 -15.00 6.77
N PRO A 104 6.32 -16.13 7.48
CA PRO A 104 5.62 -17.33 7.06
C PRO A 104 4.10 -17.17 7.22
N ILE A 105 3.36 -17.86 6.35
CA ILE A 105 1.92 -18.05 6.44
C ILE A 105 1.66 -19.55 6.43
N VAL A 106 0.80 -20.02 7.34
CA VAL A 106 0.33 -21.41 7.40
C VAL A 106 -1.12 -21.43 6.95
N VAL A 107 -1.39 -22.11 5.87
CA VAL A 107 -2.73 -22.34 5.33
C VAL A 107 -3.16 -23.74 5.76
N LYS A 108 -4.26 -23.83 6.52
CA LYS A 108 -4.78 -25.09 7.06
C LYS A 108 -5.83 -25.75 6.17
N GLN A 109 -6.39 -25.00 5.22
CA GLN A 109 -7.39 -25.50 4.26
C GLN A 109 -7.34 -24.68 2.98
N PRO A 110 -7.66 -25.27 1.82
CA PRO A 110 -7.72 -24.52 0.57
C PRO A 110 -8.71 -23.35 0.64
N GLY A 111 -8.46 -22.29 -0.09
CA GLY A 111 -9.35 -21.15 -0.15
C GLY A 111 -8.70 -19.90 -0.73
N ARG A 112 -9.31 -18.76 -0.46
CA ARG A 112 -8.82 -17.43 -0.84
C ARG A 112 -8.08 -16.80 0.33
N LEU A 113 -6.75 -16.76 0.24
CA LEU A 113 -5.90 -16.04 1.21
C LEU A 113 -5.98 -14.55 0.91
N ILE A 114 -6.36 -13.76 1.91
CA ILE A 114 -6.32 -12.30 1.89
C ILE A 114 -5.15 -11.86 2.76
N VAL A 115 -4.23 -11.07 2.19
CA VAL A 115 -3.17 -10.38 2.92
C VAL A 115 -3.50 -8.90 2.94
N ALA A 116 -3.62 -8.34 4.15
CA ALA A 116 -3.92 -6.92 4.38
C ALA A 116 -2.76 -6.22 5.08
N LEU A 117 -2.40 -5.01 4.61
CA LEU A 117 -1.38 -4.14 5.19
C LEU A 117 -1.94 -2.74 5.47
N ASP A 118 -1.43 -2.07 6.50
CA ASP A 118 -1.72 -0.65 6.76
C ASP A 118 -0.89 0.31 5.90
N GLU A 119 0.10 -0.20 5.17
CA GLU A 119 0.99 0.58 4.32
C GLU A 119 1.00 0.07 2.88
N GLY A 120 1.40 0.97 1.95
CA GLY A 120 1.64 0.62 0.56
C GLY A 120 2.99 -0.07 0.41
N ALA A 121 2.99 -1.41 0.27
CA ALA A 121 4.17 -2.19 -0.04
C ALA A 121 3.87 -3.17 -1.17
N TRP A 122 4.91 -3.66 -1.84
CA TRP A 122 4.78 -4.79 -2.74
C TRP A 122 4.75 -6.09 -1.93
N ILE A 123 3.97 -7.08 -2.39
CA ILE A 123 3.84 -8.36 -1.72
C ILE A 123 4.03 -9.47 -2.76
N ASP A 124 4.94 -10.38 -2.50
CA ASP A 124 5.05 -11.67 -3.17
C ASP A 124 4.70 -12.79 -2.19
N LEU A 125 3.80 -13.68 -2.57
CA LEU A 125 3.56 -14.91 -1.86
C LEU A 125 4.37 -16.02 -2.53
N VAL A 126 5.21 -16.70 -1.76
CA VAL A 126 6.14 -17.71 -2.27
C VAL A 126 5.78 -19.10 -1.72
N ARG A 127 5.79 -20.10 -2.59
CA ARG A 127 5.67 -21.51 -2.24
C ARG A 127 6.62 -22.33 -3.11
N ASP A 128 7.34 -23.26 -2.50
CA ASP A 128 8.25 -24.19 -3.19
C ASP A 128 9.22 -23.45 -4.16
N GLY A 129 9.76 -22.30 -3.71
CA GLY A 129 10.68 -21.49 -4.49
C GLY A 129 10.06 -20.75 -5.69
N LYS A 130 8.72 -20.64 -5.75
CA LYS A 130 8.01 -19.98 -6.85
C LYS A 130 7.04 -18.93 -6.30
N ILE A 131 6.89 -17.81 -7.04
CA ILE A 131 5.87 -16.79 -6.73
C ILE A 131 4.50 -17.34 -7.11
N VAL A 132 3.57 -17.30 -6.14
CA VAL A 132 2.15 -17.57 -6.35
C VAL A 132 1.51 -16.33 -6.97
N ARG A 133 0.82 -16.51 -8.08
CA ARG A 133 0.13 -15.38 -8.75
C ARG A 133 -1.02 -14.86 -7.89
N SER A 134 -1.05 -13.55 -7.69
CA SER A 134 -2.21 -12.89 -7.07
C SER A 134 -3.42 -12.90 -8.02
N VAL A 135 -4.61 -13.03 -7.46
CA VAL A 135 -5.89 -13.02 -8.21
C VAL A 135 -6.58 -11.68 -8.16
N SER A 136 -6.34 -10.90 -7.11
CA SER A 136 -6.81 -9.52 -7.01
C SER A 136 -5.90 -8.69 -6.10
N HIS A 137 -6.00 -7.37 -6.23
CA HIS A 137 -5.38 -6.43 -5.31
C HIS A 137 -6.18 -5.13 -5.26
N GLY A 138 -6.07 -4.41 -4.15
CA GLY A 138 -6.78 -3.14 -3.95
C GLY A 138 -6.48 -2.50 -2.61
N HIS A 139 -7.36 -1.58 -2.25
CA HIS A 139 -7.39 -0.97 -0.92
C HIS A 139 -8.41 -1.68 -0.03
N GLY A 140 -8.24 -1.56 1.29
CA GLY A 140 -9.24 -2.03 2.24
C GLY A 140 -10.49 -1.13 2.27
N PRO A 141 -11.51 -1.53 3.05
CA PRO A 141 -12.71 -0.73 3.26
C PRO A 141 -12.39 0.69 3.73
N ALA A 142 -13.23 1.64 3.38
CA ALA A 142 -13.07 3.02 3.81
C ALA A 142 -12.92 3.11 5.34
N CYS A 143 -12.02 3.96 5.80
CA CYS A 143 -11.73 4.17 7.22
C CYS A 143 -11.18 2.95 7.99
N SER A 144 -10.90 1.84 7.34
CA SER A 144 -10.34 0.64 8.00
C SER A 144 -8.88 0.79 8.42
N GLY A 145 -8.15 1.74 7.82
CA GLY A 145 -6.70 1.85 7.94
C GLY A 145 -5.94 0.79 7.13
N ILE A 146 -6.64 -0.08 6.38
CA ILE A 146 -6.01 -1.01 5.44
C ILE A 146 -5.71 -0.25 4.14
N ARG A 147 -4.44 -0.10 3.81
CA ARG A 147 -4.01 0.60 2.59
C ARG A 147 -3.76 -0.33 1.41
N LYS A 148 -3.45 -1.59 1.70
CA LYS A 148 -3.17 -2.60 0.69
C LYS A 148 -3.84 -3.92 1.05
N MET A 149 -4.51 -4.50 0.06
CA MET A 149 -4.99 -5.88 0.10
C MET A 149 -4.53 -6.61 -1.14
N VAL A 150 -4.15 -7.88 -0.98
CA VAL A 150 -3.84 -8.78 -2.09
C VAL A 150 -4.42 -10.15 -1.80
N ASP A 151 -5.10 -10.72 -2.79
CA ASP A 151 -5.74 -12.02 -2.68
C ASP A 151 -4.98 -13.06 -3.52
N PHE A 152 -4.91 -14.27 -2.98
CA PHE A 152 -4.27 -15.42 -3.63
C PHE A 152 -5.17 -16.65 -3.50
N ASP A 153 -5.23 -17.48 -4.55
CA ASP A 153 -5.78 -18.82 -4.42
C ASP A 153 -4.71 -19.72 -3.85
N VAL A 154 -5.03 -20.38 -2.74
CA VAL A 154 -4.08 -21.19 -1.98
C VAL A 154 -4.63 -22.57 -1.66
N THR A 155 -3.74 -23.54 -1.57
CA THR A 155 -4.00 -24.87 -1.01
C THR A 155 -3.37 -24.99 0.37
N GLU A 156 -3.67 -26.06 1.09
CA GLU A 156 -3.04 -26.33 2.37
C GLU A 156 -1.52 -26.36 2.27
N GLY A 157 -0.82 -25.81 3.25
CA GLY A 157 0.63 -25.80 3.30
C GLY A 157 1.24 -24.54 3.89
N ARG A 158 2.56 -24.47 3.83
CA ARG A 158 3.34 -23.30 4.26
C ARG A 158 3.69 -22.44 3.06
N TYR A 159 3.61 -21.15 3.27
CA TYR A 159 3.97 -20.10 2.33
C TYR A 159 4.90 -19.12 3.01
N LEU A 160 5.66 -18.38 2.23
CA LEU A 160 6.44 -17.23 2.71
C LEU A 160 5.90 -15.96 2.05
N LEU A 161 5.50 -15.00 2.85
CA LEU A 161 5.15 -13.66 2.39
C LEU A 161 6.43 -12.83 2.35
N GLN A 162 6.82 -12.36 1.19
CA GLN A 162 7.88 -11.36 0.99
C GLN A 162 7.25 -9.98 0.88
N ILE A 163 7.68 -9.05 1.71
CA ILE A 163 7.25 -7.66 1.74
C ILE A 163 8.39 -6.81 1.20
N VAL A 164 8.12 -6.01 0.17
CA VAL A 164 9.13 -5.25 -0.57
C VAL A 164 8.70 -3.80 -0.68
N ASN A 165 9.64 -2.89 -0.51
CA ASN A 165 9.43 -1.45 -0.69
C ASN A 165 8.40 -0.83 0.26
N ALA A 166 8.32 -1.31 1.50
CA ALA A 166 7.51 -0.67 2.52
C ALA A 166 8.10 0.72 2.85
N PRO A 167 7.26 1.75 3.03
CA PRO A 167 7.74 3.11 3.31
C PRO A 167 8.30 3.26 4.71
N ASN A 168 7.90 2.40 5.65
CA ASN A 168 8.25 2.48 7.07
C ASN A 168 8.87 1.17 7.58
N ALA A 169 9.75 1.28 8.56
CA ALA A 169 10.37 0.13 9.23
C ALA A 169 9.38 -0.68 10.09
N SER A 170 8.22 -0.12 10.40
CA SER A 170 7.18 -0.80 11.16
C SER A 170 5.86 -0.65 10.42
N ILE A 171 5.23 -1.77 10.12
CA ILE A 171 3.91 -1.84 9.48
C ILE A 171 3.02 -2.83 10.25
N ARG A 172 1.74 -2.81 9.95
CA ARG A 172 0.79 -3.83 10.45
C ARG A 172 0.30 -4.68 9.30
N ALA A 173 0.22 -5.98 9.55
CA ALA A 173 -0.24 -6.95 8.57
C ALA A 173 -1.22 -7.95 9.19
N MET A 174 -2.01 -8.57 8.34
CA MET A 174 -2.89 -9.69 8.67
C MET A 174 -2.97 -10.62 7.47
N ALA A 175 -3.06 -11.93 7.73
CA ALA A 175 -3.36 -12.93 6.70
C ALA A 175 -4.51 -13.81 7.16
N VAL A 176 -5.53 -14.00 6.31
CA VAL A 176 -6.70 -14.82 6.60
C VAL A 176 -7.15 -15.57 5.36
N VAL A 177 -7.58 -16.81 5.53
CA VAL A 177 -8.20 -17.62 4.47
C VAL A 177 -9.72 -17.59 4.64
N ARG A 178 -10.45 -17.37 3.55
CA ARG A 178 -11.92 -17.46 3.45
C ARG A 178 -12.34 -18.51 2.43
#